data_43e8d9cbc2ad482d15f14ef557e7bef8
#
_entry.id   43e8d9cbc2ad482d15f14ef557e7bef8
#
_cell.length_a   1.000
_cell.length_b   1.000
_cell.length_c   1.000
_cell.angle_alpha   90.00
_cell.angle_beta   90.00
_cell.angle_gamma   90.00
#
_symmetry.space_group_name_H-M   'P 1'
#
loop_
_entity.id
_entity.type
_entity.pdbx_description
1 polymer ?
#
loop_
_entity_poly.entity_id
_entity_poly.type
_entity_poly.pdbx_seq_one_letter_code
_entity_poly.pdbx_strand_id
1 'polypeptide(L)'
;MNFLCSIASNLIKGPVPGDAGGEGAPTEISDAELVDRCKEGDYGAFDLLVTKHRGRVYAMIQNMVKNEADSWDLAQEVFVKVWKALPRFESRARFSTWMYRITHNVVYDWMRKRKMDVAGDLDDNLLDREAIAAGAHATPARVSRPDEALSQGEVRANIENALEKLSPEHREAILLREVQGLEYKEIADVMDCSLGTVMSRLFYARKKLQTLLINI
;
A
#
# COMPACT_ATOMS: atom_id res chain seq x y z
N MET A 1 -18.13 -12.65 10.37
CA MET A 1 -16.84 -11.97 10.70
C MET A 1 -16.04 -11.94 9.42
N ASN A 2 -15.75 -10.76 8.89
CA ASN A 2 -15.28 -10.63 7.50
C ASN A 2 -13.84 -11.14 7.34
N PHE A 3 -13.65 -12.14 6.48
CA PHE A 3 -12.38 -12.68 6.01
C PHE A 3 -11.35 -11.58 5.64
N LEU A 4 -11.81 -10.47 5.05
CA LEU A 4 -11.00 -9.32 4.68
C LEU A 4 -10.49 -8.51 5.89
N CYS A 5 -11.19 -8.51 7.03
CA CYS A 5 -10.74 -7.85 8.25
C CYS A 5 -9.52 -8.56 8.87
N SER A 6 -9.41 -9.88 8.68
CA SER A 6 -8.25 -10.69 9.07
C SER A 6 -7.02 -10.35 8.22
N ILE A 7 -7.21 -10.04 6.94
CA ILE A 7 -6.13 -9.61 6.03
C ILE A 7 -5.51 -8.30 6.52
N ALA A 8 -6.34 -7.30 6.82
CA ALA A 8 -5.87 -6.00 7.32
C ALA A 8 -5.04 -6.13 8.60
N SER A 9 -5.53 -6.92 9.58
CA SER A 9 -4.82 -7.14 10.84
C SER A 9 -3.45 -7.81 10.68
N ASN A 10 -3.29 -8.69 9.69
CA ASN A 10 -2.03 -9.40 9.47
C ASN A 10 -1.01 -8.58 8.67
N LEU A 11 -1.45 -7.66 7.80
CA LEU A 11 -0.55 -6.79 7.02
C LEU A 11 0.01 -5.62 7.84
N ILE A 12 -0.74 -5.14 8.85
CA ILE A 12 -0.33 -3.99 9.68
C ILE A 12 0.67 -4.42 10.78
N LYS A 13 0.66 -5.69 11.20
CA LYS A 13 1.49 -6.22 12.33
C LYS A 13 2.92 -6.65 11.94
N GLY A 14 3.43 -6.23 10.78
CA GLY A 14 4.84 -6.47 10.45
C GLY A 14 5.77 -5.64 11.33
N PRO A 15 6.99 -6.14 11.67
CA PRO A 15 7.95 -5.40 12.44
C PRO A 15 8.38 -4.17 11.62
N VAL A 16 7.91 -3.00 12.05
CA VAL A 16 8.51 -1.74 11.65
C VAL A 16 9.72 -1.57 12.56
N PRO A 17 10.96 -1.51 12.06
CA PRO A 17 12.12 -1.24 12.93
C PRO A 17 11.88 0.11 13.63
N GLY A 18 11.65 0.07 14.95
CA GLY A 18 11.49 1.27 15.75
C GLY A 18 10.17 1.46 16.48
N ASP A 19 9.24 0.50 16.47
CA ASP A 19 8.05 0.54 17.31
C ASP A 19 8.36 -0.07 18.69
N ALA A 20 9.01 0.72 19.54
CA ALA A 20 9.10 0.44 20.98
C ALA A 20 7.80 0.95 21.63
N GLY A 21 6.90 0.02 21.95
CA GLY A 21 5.67 0.30 22.69
C GLY A 21 5.95 1.03 23.99
N GLY A 22 5.50 2.28 24.08
CA GLY A 22 5.43 3.08 25.29
C GLY A 22 3.98 3.17 25.74
N GLU A 23 3.63 2.49 26.82
CA GLU A 23 2.37 2.63 27.54
C GLU A 23 2.25 4.04 28.11
N GLY A 24 1.12 4.68 27.88
CA GLY A 24 0.73 5.96 28.46
C GLY A 24 -0.09 6.75 27.43
N ALA A 25 -1.42 6.67 27.51
CA ALA A 25 -2.31 7.45 26.65
C ALA A 25 -2.21 8.95 26.95
N PRO A 26 -1.43 9.74 26.19
CA PRO A 26 -1.69 11.16 26.07
C PRO A 26 -2.84 11.33 25.09
N THR A 27 -3.68 12.31 25.31
CA THR A 27 -4.70 12.78 24.37
C THR A 27 -4.10 12.80 22.96
N GLU A 28 -4.49 11.84 22.09
CA GLU A 28 -3.92 11.75 20.74
C GLU A 28 -4.21 13.03 20.00
N ILE A 29 -3.17 13.84 19.78
CA ILE A 29 -3.29 15.08 19.00
C ILE A 29 -3.78 14.70 17.61
N SER A 30 -4.83 15.39 17.14
CA SER A 30 -5.41 15.11 15.83
C SER A 30 -4.45 15.51 14.69
N ASP A 31 -4.57 14.82 13.54
CA ASP A 31 -3.79 15.18 12.34
C ASP A 31 -4.05 16.63 11.92
N ALA A 32 -5.29 17.12 12.08
CA ALA A 32 -5.66 18.50 11.73
C ALA A 32 -4.88 19.52 12.60
N GLU A 33 -4.81 19.31 13.89
CA GLU A 33 -4.08 20.17 14.81
C GLU A 33 -2.56 20.13 14.54
N LEU A 34 -2.00 18.94 14.28
CA LEU A 34 -0.59 18.82 13.92
C LEU A 34 -0.27 19.54 12.60
N VAL A 35 -1.16 19.45 11.61
CA VAL A 35 -1.03 20.15 10.33
C VAL A 35 -1.05 21.66 10.52
N ASP A 36 -1.94 22.20 11.35
CA ASP A 36 -2.02 23.64 11.60
C ASP A 36 -0.74 24.14 12.29
N ARG A 37 -0.24 23.41 13.29
CA ARG A 37 1.05 23.73 13.93
C ARG A 37 2.23 23.66 12.95
N CYS A 38 2.24 22.69 12.04
CA CYS A 38 3.27 22.61 11.01
C CYS A 38 3.24 23.83 10.07
N LYS A 39 2.05 24.35 9.72
CA LYS A 39 1.91 25.57 8.89
C LYS A 39 2.45 26.82 9.59
N GLU A 40 2.43 26.83 10.93
CA GLU A 40 3.04 27.88 11.77
C GLU A 40 4.55 27.70 11.94
N GLY A 41 5.15 26.64 11.36
CA GLY A 41 6.58 26.38 11.39
C GLY A 41 7.04 25.47 12.53
N ASP A 42 6.13 24.77 13.20
CA ASP A 42 6.47 23.81 14.25
C ASP A 42 6.97 22.49 13.64
N TYR A 43 8.30 22.32 13.61
CA TYR A 43 8.95 21.09 13.13
C TYR A 43 8.63 19.89 14.01
N GLY A 44 8.44 20.07 15.33
CA GLY A 44 8.08 18.99 16.24
C GLY A 44 6.71 18.39 15.93
N ALA A 45 5.75 19.21 15.48
CA ALA A 45 4.46 18.73 15.02
C ALA A 45 4.58 17.84 13.76
N PHE A 46 5.53 18.17 12.86
CA PHE A 46 5.80 17.33 11.70
C PHE A 46 6.42 15.98 12.07
N ASP A 47 7.36 15.95 13.02
CA ASP A 47 7.94 14.70 13.51
C ASP A 47 6.87 13.78 14.12
N LEU A 48 5.86 14.33 14.78
CA LEU A 48 4.72 13.58 15.28
C LEU A 48 3.86 13.02 14.14
N LEU A 49 3.59 13.81 13.08
CA LEU A 49 2.89 13.33 11.87
C LEU A 49 3.67 12.20 11.19
N VAL A 50 4.99 12.36 11.02
CA VAL A 50 5.85 11.31 10.46
C VAL A 50 5.77 10.04 11.31
N THR A 51 5.93 10.15 12.61
CA THR A 51 5.89 9.01 13.54
C THR A 51 4.55 8.28 13.44
N LYS A 52 3.44 9.01 13.38
CA LYS A 52 2.08 8.45 13.30
C LYS A 52 1.79 7.72 11.98
N HIS A 53 2.37 8.18 10.88
CA HIS A 53 2.03 7.70 9.53
C HIS A 53 3.11 6.86 8.86
N ARG A 54 4.39 6.91 9.29
CA ARG A 54 5.52 6.25 8.62
C ARG A 54 5.30 4.76 8.39
N GLY A 55 4.78 4.05 9.38
CA GLY A 55 4.56 2.61 9.26
C GLY A 55 3.55 2.25 8.17
N ARG A 56 2.47 3.03 8.07
CA ARG A 56 1.43 2.82 7.04
C ARG A 56 1.91 3.17 5.65
N VAL A 57 2.64 4.28 5.51
CA VAL A 57 3.26 4.71 4.23
C VAL A 57 4.26 3.66 3.77
N TYR A 58 5.18 3.25 4.65
CA TYR A 58 6.17 2.23 4.33
C TYR A 58 5.52 0.91 3.92
N ALA A 59 4.54 0.41 4.69
CA ALA A 59 3.84 -0.83 4.37
C ALA A 59 3.12 -0.76 3.01
N MET A 60 2.50 0.37 2.67
CA MET A 60 1.89 0.58 1.36
C MET A 60 2.94 0.51 0.24
N ILE A 61 4.04 1.24 0.37
CA ILE A 61 5.13 1.26 -0.61
C ILE A 61 5.74 -0.14 -0.76
N GLN A 62 6.09 -0.80 0.35
CA GLN A 62 6.68 -2.14 0.37
C GLN A 62 5.78 -3.17 -0.33
N ASN A 63 4.47 -3.09 -0.15
CA ASN A 63 3.53 -3.96 -0.84
C ASN A 63 3.46 -3.70 -2.35
N MET A 64 3.78 -2.49 -2.80
CA MET A 64 3.78 -2.12 -4.22
C MET A 64 5.12 -2.39 -4.91
N VAL A 65 6.23 -2.09 -4.24
CA VAL A 65 7.60 -2.07 -4.80
C VAL A 65 8.32 -3.41 -4.61
N LYS A 66 8.08 -4.10 -3.46
CA LYS A 66 8.67 -5.40 -3.11
C LYS A 66 10.21 -5.40 -3.01
N ASN A 67 10.79 -4.25 -2.77
CA ASN A 67 12.22 -4.07 -2.48
C ASN A 67 12.35 -3.19 -1.24
N GLU A 68 13.07 -3.68 -0.24
CA GLU A 68 13.18 -3.01 1.05
C GLU A 68 13.95 -1.68 0.95
N ALA A 69 15.09 -1.67 0.26
CA ALA A 69 15.92 -0.49 0.09
C ALA A 69 15.16 0.61 -0.67
N ASP A 70 14.59 0.27 -1.84
CA ASP A 70 13.79 1.20 -2.63
C ASP A 70 12.57 1.71 -1.82
N SER A 71 11.98 0.86 -0.98
CA SER A 71 10.81 1.25 -0.17
C SER A 71 11.17 2.28 0.91
N TRP A 72 12.34 2.17 1.52
CA TRP A 72 12.84 3.17 2.46
C TRP A 72 13.12 4.50 1.80
N ASP A 73 13.78 4.49 0.65
CA ASP A 73 14.11 5.71 -0.11
C ASP A 73 12.82 6.43 -0.57
N LEU A 74 11.87 5.67 -1.09
CA LEU A 74 10.57 6.22 -1.52
C LEU A 74 9.76 6.76 -0.34
N ALA A 75 9.80 6.10 0.84
CA ALA A 75 9.12 6.60 2.02
C ALA A 75 9.72 7.93 2.48
N GLN A 76 11.04 8.09 2.44
CA GLN A 76 11.70 9.37 2.71
C GLN A 76 11.28 10.44 1.69
N GLU A 77 11.29 10.10 0.40
CA GLU A 77 10.85 11.02 -0.67
C GLU A 77 9.40 11.49 -0.44
N VAL A 78 8.50 10.58 -0.06
CA VAL A 78 7.11 10.92 0.27
C VAL A 78 7.05 11.97 1.37
N PHE A 79 7.74 11.78 2.50
CA PHE A 79 7.69 12.74 3.61
C PHE A 79 8.34 14.07 3.27
N VAL A 80 9.40 14.09 2.46
CA VAL A 80 9.97 15.33 1.92
C VAL A 80 8.97 16.08 1.04
N LYS A 81 8.24 15.37 0.17
CA LYS A 81 7.18 15.97 -0.67
C LYS A 81 6.00 16.45 0.17
N VAL A 82 5.60 15.68 1.18
CA VAL A 82 4.56 16.06 2.15
C VAL A 82 4.95 17.37 2.84
N TRP A 83 6.16 17.46 3.40
CA TRP A 83 6.65 18.67 4.05
C TRP A 83 6.59 19.89 3.13
N LYS A 84 7.11 19.77 1.92
CA LYS A 84 7.14 20.87 0.93
C LYS A 84 5.75 21.33 0.48
N ALA A 85 4.79 20.41 0.42
CA ALA A 85 3.44 20.70 -0.05
C ALA A 85 2.47 21.09 1.08
N LEU A 86 2.82 20.80 2.33
CA LEU A 86 1.98 21.01 3.53
C LEU A 86 1.51 22.46 3.72
N PRO A 87 2.31 23.51 3.44
CA PRO A 87 1.83 24.90 3.52
C PRO A 87 0.65 25.20 2.58
N ARG A 88 0.49 24.42 1.49
CA ARG A 88 -0.60 24.57 0.51
C ARG A 88 -1.75 23.59 0.73
N PHE A 89 -1.68 22.76 1.77
CA PHE A 89 -2.73 21.82 2.10
C PHE A 89 -3.96 22.56 2.65
N GLU A 90 -5.08 22.50 1.93
CA GLU A 90 -6.29 23.28 2.22
C GLU A 90 -7.31 22.55 3.11
N SER A 91 -6.98 21.37 3.65
CA SER A 91 -7.86 20.54 4.52
C SER A 91 -9.22 20.18 3.89
N ARG A 92 -9.33 20.16 2.54
CA ARG A 92 -10.54 19.72 1.83
C ARG A 92 -10.77 18.21 1.93
N ALA A 93 -9.71 17.45 2.21
CA ALA A 93 -9.73 16.02 2.46
C ALA A 93 -8.99 15.73 3.78
N ARG A 94 -9.10 14.51 4.29
CA ARG A 94 -8.29 14.07 5.42
C ARG A 94 -6.81 14.15 5.06
N PHE A 95 -5.97 14.54 6.03
CA PHE A 95 -4.51 14.58 5.84
C PHE A 95 -3.97 13.24 5.32
N SER A 96 -4.43 12.12 5.88
CA SER A 96 -4.03 10.77 5.45
C SER A 96 -4.38 10.50 3.98
N THR A 97 -5.57 10.85 3.51
CA THR A 97 -5.99 10.70 2.11
C THR A 97 -5.09 11.50 1.17
N TRP A 98 -4.81 12.76 1.54
CA TRP A 98 -3.92 13.63 0.77
C TRP A 98 -2.47 13.09 0.74
N MET A 99 -1.96 12.60 1.87
CA MET A 99 -0.65 11.97 1.96
C MET A 99 -0.55 10.69 1.11
N TYR A 100 -1.60 9.85 1.10
CA TYR A 100 -1.63 8.66 0.24
C TYR A 100 -1.65 9.01 -1.25
N ARG A 101 -2.27 10.12 -1.65
CA ARG A 101 -2.17 10.62 -3.02
C ARG A 101 -0.72 10.98 -3.40
N ILE A 102 0.03 11.61 -2.50
CA ILE A 102 1.46 11.86 -2.71
C ILE A 102 2.22 10.54 -2.81
N THR A 103 1.92 9.59 -1.94
CA THR A 103 2.54 8.24 -1.95
C THR A 103 2.26 7.53 -3.26
N HIS A 104 1.02 7.52 -3.74
CA HIS A 104 0.62 6.99 -5.05
C HIS A 104 1.50 7.56 -6.17
N ASN A 105 1.57 8.87 -6.27
CA ASN A 105 2.35 9.55 -7.32
C ASN A 105 3.83 9.16 -7.27
N VAL A 106 4.44 9.12 -6.08
CA VAL A 106 5.86 8.74 -5.92
C VAL A 106 6.11 7.31 -6.38
N VAL A 107 5.26 6.37 -5.95
CA VAL A 107 5.39 4.95 -6.31
C VAL A 107 5.22 4.73 -7.81
N TYR A 108 4.20 5.35 -8.43
CA TYR A 108 3.93 5.17 -9.86
C TYR A 108 4.98 5.85 -10.72
N ASP A 109 5.53 7.00 -10.31
CA ASP A 109 6.65 7.65 -10.97
C ASP A 109 7.91 6.76 -10.95
N TRP A 110 8.20 6.14 -9.80
CA TRP A 110 9.30 5.18 -9.67
C TRP A 110 9.09 3.95 -10.56
N MET A 111 7.88 3.34 -10.53
CA MET A 111 7.56 2.18 -11.38
C MET A 111 7.70 2.49 -12.86
N ARG A 112 7.26 3.69 -13.29
CA ARG A 112 7.38 4.14 -14.68
C ARG A 112 8.83 4.31 -15.09
N LYS A 113 9.66 4.95 -14.27
CA LYS A 113 11.09 5.11 -14.54
C LYS A 113 11.79 3.77 -14.68
N ARG A 114 11.58 2.87 -13.72
CA ARG A 114 12.19 1.54 -13.74
C ARG A 114 11.78 0.70 -14.96
N LYS A 115 10.53 0.83 -15.41
CA LYS A 115 10.07 0.17 -16.63
C LYS A 115 10.74 0.74 -17.88
N MET A 116 11.02 2.03 -17.91
CA MET A 116 11.76 2.68 -19.01
C MET A 116 13.24 2.27 -19.01
N ASP A 117 13.87 2.19 -17.84
CA ASP A 117 15.27 1.76 -17.72
C ASP A 117 15.45 0.32 -18.21
N VAL A 118 14.55 -0.59 -17.83
CA VAL A 118 14.55 -1.99 -18.31
C VAL A 118 14.26 -2.08 -19.82
N ALA A 119 13.41 -1.20 -20.37
CA ALA A 119 13.11 -1.17 -21.81
C ALA A 119 14.25 -0.55 -22.63
N GLY A 120 15.05 0.35 -22.03
CA GLY A 120 16.22 0.95 -22.68
C GLY A 120 17.44 0.03 -22.77
N ASP A 121 17.52 -0.99 -21.92
CA ASP A 121 18.58 -2.02 -21.94
C ASP A 121 18.26 -3.21 -22.88
N LEU A 122 17.05 -3.28 -23.40
CA LEU A 122 16.63 -4.30 -24.37
C LEU A 122 16.64 -3.69 -25.77
N ASP A 123 17.73 -3.99 -26.48
CA ASP A 123 17.93 -3.71 -27.90
C ASP A 123 16.66 -4.04 -28.74
N ASP A 124 16.36 -3.21 -29.63
CA ASP A 124 15.28 -2.88 -30.58
C ASP A 124 14.50 -4.02 -31.25
N ASN A 125 14.21 -5.18 -30.65
CA ASN A 125 13.55 -6.27 -31.40
C ASN A 125 12.51 -7.16 -30.70
N LEU A 126 11.80 -6.70 -29.67
CA LEU A 126 10.62 -7.45 -29.18
C LEU A 126 9.50 -6.52 -28.68
N LEU A 127 9.08 -5.61 -29.55
CA LEU A 127 7.76 -4.99 -29.45
C LEU A 127 6.78 -5.95 -30.11
N ASP A 128 5.95 -6.51 -29.33
CA ASP A 128 4.59 -6.96 -29.54
C ASP A 128 4.33 -8.37 -28.97
N ARG A 129 3.25 -8.46 -28.21
CA ARG A 129 2.53 -9.68 -27.88
C ARG A 129 3.12 -10.60 -26.84
N GLU A 130 2.94 -10.24 -25.56
CA GLU A 130 2.66 -11.30 -24.56
C GLU A 130 2.08 -10.75 -23.25
N ALA A 131 0.97 -10.03 -23.35
CA ALA A 131 0.15 -9.69 -22.18
C ALA A 131 -1.07 -10.61 -22.01
N ILE A 132 -1.19 -11.69 -22.79
CA ILE A 132 -2.40 -12.56 -22.79
C ILE A 132 -2.10 -14.06 -22.59
N ALA A 133 -0.87 -14.48 -22.36
CA ALA A 133 -0.58 -15.90 -22.21
C ALA A 133 0.47 -16.21 -21.15
N ALA A 134 0.17 -15.96 -19.88
CA ALA A 134 0.82 -16.65 -18.79
C ALA A 134 -0.23 -17.50 -18.06
N GLY A 135 -0.77 -18.44 -18.79
CA GLY A 135 -1.43 -19.60 -18.23
C GLY A 135 -0.38 -20.62 -17.81
N ALA A 136 -0.56 -21.15 -16.61
CA ALA A 136 -0.17 -22.48 -16.19
C ALA A 136 1.32 -22.86 -16.22
N HIS A 137 2.01 -22.61 -15.13
CA HIS A 137 2.81 -23.66 -14.52
C HIS A 137 2.36 -23.82 -13.08
N ALA A 138 1.42 -24.76 -12.91
CA ALA A 138 1.05 -25.27 -11.61
C ALA A 138 2.20 -26.15 -11.11
N THR A 139 2.98 -25.66 -10.16
CA THR A 139 3.68 -26.53 -9.24
C THR A 139 2.62 -27.23 -8.38
N PRO A 140 2.70 -28.56 -8.17
CA PRO A 140 1.69 -29.26 -7.39
C PRO A 140 1.71 -28.74 -5.97
N ALA A 141 0.59 -28.15 -5.57
CA ALA A 141 0.35 -27.75 -4.20
C ALA A 141 0.43 -29.00 -3.31
N ARG A 142 1.31 -28.92 -2.31
CA ARG A 142 1.37 -29.89 -1.22
C ARG A 142 0.00 -29.87 -0.55
N VAL A 143 -0.74 -30.96 -0.66
CA VAL A 143 -2.02 -31.15 0.03
C VAL A 143 -1.73 -31.19 1.51
N SER A 144 -1.87 -30.06 2.19
CA SER A 144 -1.83 -30.00 3.65
C SER A 144 -3.15 -30.53 4.19
N ARG A 145 -3.05 -31.39 5.20
CA ARG A 145 -4.21 -31.99 5.88
C ARG A 145 -5.05 -30.90 6.55
N PRO A 146 -6.40 -31.05 6.63
CA PRO A 146 -7.31 -30.01 7.10
C PRO A 146 -7.21 -29.64 8.58
N ASP A 147 -6.38 -30.30 9.38
CA ASP A 147 -6.36 -30.20 10.84
C ASP A 147 -5.17 -29.41 11.43
N GLU A 148 -4.27 -28.86 10.60
CA GLU A 148 -3.21 -27.98 11.09
C GLU A 148 -3.66 -26.54 10.95
N ALA A 149 -3.99 -25.90 12.08
CA ALA A 149 -4.20 -24.45 12.14
C ALA A 149 -2.92 -23.77 11.63
N LEU A 150 -3.00 -23.14 10.46
CA LEU A 150 -1.90 -22.36 9.87
C LEU A 150 -1.36 -21.37 10.90
N SER A 151 -0.05 -21.34 11.08
CA SER A 151 0.57 -20.32 11.94
C SER A 151 0.26 -18.92 11.39
N GLN A 152 0.25 -17.91 12.25
CA GLN A 152 0.01 -16.52 11.82
C GLN A 152 1.00 -16.08 10.73
N GLY A 153 2.23 -16.62 10.76
CA GLY A 153 3.26 -16.36 9.76
C GLY A 153 2.92 -16.96 8.39
N GLU A 154 2.38 -18.19 8.37
CA GLU A 154 1.97 -18.85 7.11
C GLU A 154 0.77 -18.15 6.49
N VAL A 155 -0.22 -17.77 7.29
CA VAL A 155 -1.38 -16.99 6.81
C VAL A 155 -0.92 -15.67 6.19
N ARG A 156 0.01 -14.97 6.84
CA ARG A 156 0.58 -13.72 6.33
C ARG A 156 1.31 -13.93 5.01
N ALA A 157 2.20 -14.92 4.94
CA ALA A 157 2.94 -15.23 3.72
C ALA A 157 2.00 -15.57 2.54
N ASN A 158 0.93 -16.31 2.82
CA ASN A 158 -0.07 -16.65 1.82
C ASN A 158 -0.83 -15.43 1.30
N ILE A 159 -1.17 -14.48 2.17
CA ILE A 159 -1.81 -13.22 1.79
C ILE A 159 -0.84 -12.37 0.95
N GLU A 160 0.41 -12.23 1.36
CA GLU A 160 1.43 -11.48 0.63
C GLU A 160 1.65 -12.07 -0.77
N ASN A 161 1.77 -13.39 -0.90
CA ASN A 161 1.88 -14.10 -2.17
C ASN A 161 0.63 -13.92 -3.06
N ALA A 162 -0.57 -13.90 -2.48
CA ALA A 162 -1.79 -13.67 -3.22
C ALA A 162 -1.89 -12.22 -3.73
N LEU A 163 -1.45 -11.24 -2.92
CA LEU A 163 -1.39 -9.84 -3.32
C LEU A 163 -0.40 -9.61 -4.48
N GLU A 164 0.72 -10.33 -4.51
CA GLU A 164 1.70 -10.24 -5.60
C GLU A 164 1.14 -10.65 -6.97
N LYS A 165 0.17 -11.54 -6.98
CA LYS A 165 -0.50 -12.00 -8.20
C LYS A 165 -1.57 -11.02 -8.72
N LEU A 166 -1.84 -9.92 -8.00
CA LEU A 166 -2.68 -8.83 -8.49
C LEU A 166 -1.88 -7.86 -9.35
N SER A 167 -2.56 -7.20 -10.31
CA SER A 167 -1.93 -6.04 -10.95
C SER A 167 -1.69 -4.92 -9.94
N PRO A 168 -0.75 -3.99 -10.19
CA PRO A 168 -0.46 -2.89 -9.28
C PRO A 168 -1.71 -2.10 -8.88
N GLU A 169 -2.60 -1.80 -9.84
CA GLU A 169 -3.81 -1.02 -9.61
C GLU A 169 -4.84 -1.77 -8.74
N HIS A 170 -5.00 -3.08 -8.95
CA HIS A 170 -5.88 -3.91 -8.13
C HIS A 170 -5.33 -4.07 -6.71
N ARG A 171 -4.02 -4.27 -6.59
CA ARG A 171 -3.32 -4.39 -5.32
C ARG A 171 -3.44 -3.11 -4.51
N GLU A 172 -3.18 -1.96 -5.12
CA GLU A 172 -3.29 -0.67 -4.46
C GLU A 172 -4.72 -0.39 -3.98
N ALA A 173 -5.73 -0.60 -4.82
CA ALA A 173 -7.12 -0.40 -4.44
C ALA A 173 -7.51 -1.24 -3.20
N ILE A 174 -7.08 -2.50 -3.12
CA ILE A 174 -7.28 -3.37 -1.95
C ILE A 174 -6.54 -2.84 -0.72
N LEU A 175 -5.28 -2.42 -0.85
CA LEU A 175 -4.51 -1.89 0.27
C LEU A 175 -5.13 -0.61 0.81
N LEU A 176 -5.54 0.31 -0.05
CA LEU A 176 -6.21 1.55 0.37
C LEU A 176 -7.54 1.26 1.07
N ARG A 177 -8.32 0.28 0.60
CA ARG A 177 -9.60 -0.06 1.20
C ARG A 177 -9.47 -0.85 2.49
N GLU A 178 -8.77 -1.99 2.45
CA GLU A 178 -8.79 -2.98 3.54
C GLU A 178 -7.74 -2.69 4.62
N VAL A 179 -6.62 -2.07 4.26
CA VAL A 179 -5.53 -1.77 5.19
C VAL A 179 -5.61 -0.34 5.71
N GLN A 180 -5.84 0.63 4.81
CA GLN A 180 -5.89 2.06 5.19
C GLN A 180 -7.30 2.52 5.57
N GLY A 181 -8.35 1.75 5.24
CA GLY A 181 -9.72 2.05 5.60
C GLY A 181 -10.37 3.20 4.84
N LEU A 182 -9.83 3.57 3.66
CA LEU A 182 -10.34 4.67 2.85
C LEU A 182 -11.71 4.34 2.27
N GLU A 183 -12.56 5.37 2.14
CA GLU A 183 -13.81 5.27 1.40
C GLU A 183 -13.56 5.24 -0.12
N TYR A 184 -14.53 4.73 -0.88
CA TYR A 184 -14.37 4.60 -2.34
C TYR A 184 -14.10 5.94 -3.04
N LYS A 185 -14.70 7.03 -2.54
CA LYS A 185 -14.44 8.39 -3.06
C LYS A 185 -13.00 8.81 -2.78
N GLU A 186 -12.52 8.56 -1.57
CA GLU A 186 -11.14 8.88 -1.17
C GLU A 186 -10.13 8.07 -2.01
N ILE A 187 -10.44 6.78 -2.28
CA ILE A 187 -9.60 5.94 -3.16
C ILE A 187 -9.59 6.49 -4.60
N ALA A 188 -10.74 6.96 -5.11
CA ALA A 188 -10.82 7.59 -6.42
C ALA A 188 -9.95 8.85 -6.51
N ASP A 189 -9.94 9.67 -5.45
CA ASP A 189 -9.11 10.86 -5.33
C ASP A 189 -7.61 10.51 -5.23
N VAL A 190 -7.25 9.45 -4.50
CA VAL A 190 -5.86 8.97 -4.36
C VAL A 190 -5.34 8.45 -5.68
N MET A 191 -6.10 7.59 -6.36
CA MET A 191 -5.70 6.88 -7.58
C MET A 191 -5.98 7.69 -8.87
N ASP A 192 -6.47 8.92 -8.76
CA ASP A 192 -6.85 9.79 -9.87
C ASP A 192 -7.72 9.07 -10.93
N CYS A 193 -8.80 8.42 -10.47
CA CYS A 193 -9.70 7.65 -11.33
C CYS A 193 -11.17 7.79 -10.94
N SER A 194 -12.08 7.31 -11.80
CA SER A 194 -13.51 7.36 -11.52
C SER A 194 -13.93 6.41 -10.40
N LEU A 195 -15.02 6.75 -9.69
CA LEU A 195 -15.62 5.88 -8.68
C LEU A 195 -15.97 4.49 -9.24
N GLY A 196 -16.47 4.43 -10.48
CA GLY A 196 -16.76 3.17 -11.18
C GLY A 196 -15.50 2.33 -11.41
N THR A 197 -14.36 2.98 -11.70
CA THR A 197 -13.06 2.32 -11.81
C THR A 197 -12.62 1.71 -10.47
N VAL A 198 -12.79 2.44 -9.37
CA VAL A 198 -12.49 1.90 -8.02
C VAL A 198 -13.35 0.69 -7.70
N MET A 199 -14.66 0.78 -7.96
CA MET A 199 -15.59 -0.35 -7.74
C MET A 199 -15.18 -1.60 -8.52
N SER A 200 -14.86 -1.46 -9.81
CA SER A 200 -14.43 -2.57 -10.64
C SER A 200 -13.09 -3.14 -10.19
N ARG A 201 -12.10 -2.30 -9.88
CA ARG A 201 -10.79 -2.73 -9.36
C ARG A 201 -10.95 -3.54 -8.06
N LEU A 202 -11.74 -3.06 -7.11
CA LEU A 202 -12.01 -3.76 -5.85
C LEU A 202 -12.75 -5.07 -6.07
N PHE A 203 -13.75 -5.11 -6.96
CA PHE A 203 -14.49 -6.32 -7.28
C PHE A 203 -13.57 -7.41 -7.84
N TYR A 204 -12.79 -7.08 -8.87
CA TYR A 204 -11.88 -8.06 -9.49
C TYR A 204 -10.74 -8.46 -8.56
N ALA A 205 -10.18 -7.52 -7.79
CA ALA A 205 -9.15 -7.82 -6.80
C ALA A 205 -9.65 -8.82 -5.75
N ARG A 206 -10.84 -8.59 -5.16
CA ARG A 206 -11.44 -9.49 -4.17
C ARG A 206 -11.73 -10.87 -4.75
N LYS A 207 -12.31 -10.92 -5.97
CA LYS A 207 -12.59 -12.18 -6.66
C LYS A 207 -11.31 -12.99 -6.88
N LYS A 208 -10.23 -12.35 -7.34
CA LYS A 208 -8.95 -13.01 -7.57
C LYS A 208 -8.30 -13.48 -6.26
N LEU A 209 -8.30 -12.64 -5.21
CA LEU A 209 -7.81 -13.03 -3.89
C LEU A 209 -8.60 -14.21 -3.30
N GLN A 210 -9.93 -14.20 -3.41
CA GLN A 210 -10.75 -15.31 -2.98
C GLN A 210 -10.34 -16.62 -3.67
N THR A 211 -10.17 -16.61 -4.99
CA THR A 211 -9.74 -17.79 -5.74
C THR A 211 -8.34 -18.28 -5.32
N LEU A 212 -7.42 -17.35 -5.01
CA LEU A 212 -6.05 -17.70 -4.62
C LEU A 212 -5.96 -18.23 -3.19
N LEU A 213 -6.84 -17.77 -2.29
CA LEU A 213 -6.79 -18.11 -0.86
C LEU A 213 -7.74 -19.26 -0.45
N ILE A 214 -8.73 -19.63 -1.29
CA ILE A 214 -9.58 -20.83 -1.04
C ILE A 214 -8.79 -22.12 -1.27
N ASN A 215 -7.74 -22.08 -2.07
CA ASN A 215 -6.94 -23.26 -2.41
C ASN A 215 -5.73 -23.47 -1.48
N ILE A 216 -5.74 -22.82 -0.33
CA ILE A 216 -4.73 -22.92 0.74
C ILE A 216 -5.35 -23.58 1.97
#